data_5d8124cb692edd6f70900ddb7f0e3256
#
_entry.id   5d8124cb692edd6f70900ddb7f0e3256
#
_cell.length_a   1.000
_cell.length_b   1.000
_cell.length_c   1.000
_cell.angle_alpha   90.00
_cell.angle_beta   90.00
_cell.angle_gamma   90.00
#
_symmetry.space_group_name_H-M   'P 1'
#
loop_
_entity.id
_entity.type
_entity.pdbx_description
1 polymer ?
#
loop_
_entity_poly.entity_id
_entity_poly.type
_entity_poly.pdbx_seq_one_letter_code
_entity_poly.pdbx_strand_id
1 'polypeptide(L)'
;MESTDGWEIELLKERDGKKVYYRYADPSFSINNMPLNDIEISQLNSAIDILSNFKGMPQFEWVNELLPKLKQGIAPAGVAGTIIEFDSNIYLKGIEHLGVLYNAIYYKKVLAISYQPFENKEPFDLILHPYFLKQYNNRWFLFGYNPENGKYDWNLALDRIVSIREISDKYTLNDSLEWDEYFEDIVGVTKPEGAGVVDVILHFFGRTGKYMQTKPLHGSQKAKWLDDNTLEIRLQVIINYELERLILSYADSVAVIQPPELAKVIQNRMKAALQWY
;
A
#
# COMPACT_ATOMS: atom_id res chain seq x y z
N MET A 1 14.35 -29.33 19.58
CA MET A 1 14.85 -30.28 18.60
C MET A 1 13.95 -31.50 18.48
N GLU A 2 13.51 -32.08 19.60
CA GLU A 2 12.64 -33.27 19.65
C GLU A 2 11.14 -32.92 19.51
N SER A 3 10.75 -31.65 19.50
CA SER A 3 9.33 -31.25 19.35
C SER A 3 8.89 -31.19 17.89
N THR A 4 7.57 -31.32 17.66
CA THR A 4 6.94 -31.14 16.34
C THR A 4 7.18 -29.76 15.73
N ASP A 5 7.47 -28.74 16.55
CA ASP A 5 7.84 -27.39 16.09
C ASP A 5 9.35 -27.24 15.79
N GLY A 6 10.12 -28.34 15.95
CA GLY A 6 11.56 -28.38 15.70
C GLY A 6 11.91 -29.27 14.51
N TRP A 7 13.06 -29.94 14.60
CA TRP A 7 13.56 -30.87 13.55
C TRP A 7 13.05 -32.29 13.72
N GLU A 8 12.24 -32.59 14.74
CA GLU A 8 11.80 -33.95 15.12
C GLU A 8 12.94 -34.96 15.26
N ILE A 9 14.13 -34.49 15.63
CA ILE A 9 15.34 -35.28 15.74
C ILE A 9 15.49 -35.78 17.17
N GLU A 10 15.60 -37.12 17.34
CA GLU A 10 15.89 -37.77 18.61
C GLU A 10 17.29 -37.44 19.07
N LEU A 11 17.41 -37.05 20.36
CA LEU A 11 18.69 -36.75 21.02
C LEU A 11 19.06 -37.91 21.97
N LEU A 12 20.17 -38.56 21.67
CA LEU A 12 20.76 -39.54 22.57
C LEU A 12 21.51 -38.80 23.68
N LYS A 13 21.24 -39.22 24.92
CA LYS A 13 21.80 -38.62 26.13
C LYS A 13 22.81 -39.61 26.71
N GLU A 14 24.06 -39.21 26.76
CA GLU A 14 25.16 -39.96 27.37
C GLU A 14 25.65 -39.25 28.65
N ARG A 15 25.96 -40.01 29.68
CA ARG A 15 26.40 -39.49 30.95
C ARG A 15 27.81 -40.00 31.25
N ASP A 16 28.71 -39.04 31.48
CA ASP A 16 30.07 -39.35 31.96
C ASP A 16 30.29 -38.60 33.28
N GLY A 17 30.20 -39.30 34.40
CA GLY A 17 30.25 -38.77 35.73
C GLY A 17 29.15 -37.72 35.98
N LYS A 18 29.56 -36.47 36.23
CA LYS A 18 28.64 -35.33 36.44
C LYS A 18 28.27 -34.59 35.17
N LYS A 19 28.90 -34.90 34.04
CA LYS A 19 28.67 -34.25 32.76
C LYS A 19 27.65 -35.06 31.95
N VAL A 20 26.79 -34.33 31.22
CA VAL A 20 25.79 -34.89 30.31
C VAL A 20 26.08 -34.37 28.90
N TYR A 21 26.21 -35.31 27.97
CA TYR A 21 26.45 -35.04 26.57
C TYR A 21 25.20 -35.39 25.79
N TYR A 22 24.89 -34.63 24.78
CA TYR A 22 23.81 -34.88 23.83
C TYR A 22 24.41 -35.06 22.44
N ARG A 23 23.97 -36.08 21.74
CA ARG A 23 24.28 -36.28 20.32
C ARG A 23 23.01 -36.61 19.54
N TYR A 24 23.02 -36.34 18.28
CA TYR A 24 21.91 -36.71 17.40
C TYR A 24 21.85 -38.26 17.29
N ALA A 25 20.64 -38.81 17.31
CA ALA A 25 20.44 -40.26 17.06
C ALA A 25 20.80 -40.59 15.62
N ASP A 26 20.51 -39.72 14.67
CA ASP A 26 20.99 -39.79 13.29
C ASP A 26 22.34 -39.14 13.12
N PRO A 27 23.42 -39.91 12.87
CA PRO A 27 24.77 -39.33 12.69
C PRO A 27 24.91 -38.48 11.41
N SER A 28 24.01 -38.62 10.45
CA SER A 28 24.03 -37.84 9.22
C SER A 28 23.42 -36.43 9.37
N PHE A 29 22.62 -36.26 10.43
CA PHE A 29 21.99 -34.98 10.72
C PHE A 29 23.01 -33.97 11.31
N SER A 30 22.95 -32.74 10.84
CA SER A 30 23.66 -31.59 11.43
C SER A 30 22.85 -30.33 11.24
N ILE A 31 22.58 -29.62 12.32
CA ILE A 31 21.90 -28.31 12.29
C ILE A 31 22.68 -27.27 11.43
N ASN A 32 23.99 -27.44 11.29
CA ASN A 32 24.80 -26.57 10.42
C ASN A 32 24.49 -26.78 8.94
N ASN A 33 24.04 -28.01 8.57
CA ASN A 33 23.69 -28.34 7.18
C ASN A 33 22.21 -28.09 6.90
N MET A 34 21.39 -28.08 7.94
CA MET A 34 19.94 -27.82 7.87
C MET A 34 19.55 -26.77 8.93
N PRO A 35 19.90 -25.49 8.71
CA PRO A 35 19.70 -24.44 9.71
C PRO A 35 18.20 -24.11 9.93
N LEU A 36 17.33 -24.51 9.01
CA LEU A 36 15.88 -24.33 9.09
C LEU A 36 15.18 -25.69 9.12
N ASN A 37 14.13 -25.83 9.92
CA ASN A 37 13.27 -26.99 9.91
C ASN A 37 12.20 -26.88 8.80
N ASP A 38 11.46 -27.97 8.54
CA ASP A 38 10.49 -28.04 7.43
C ASP A 38 9.36 -27.01 7.58
N ILE A 39 8.95 -26.68 8.81
CA ILE A 39 7.93 -25.66 9.08
C ILE A 39 8.47 -24.28 8.75
N GLU A 40 9.69 -23.94 9.17
CA GLU A 40 10.34 -22.67 8.87
C GLU A 40 10.59 -22.51 7.37
N ILE A 41 10.97 -23.60 6.69
CA ILE A 41 11.12 -23.65 5.23
C ILE A 41 9.76 -23.37 4.55
N SER A 42 8.69 -24.00 5.02
CA SER A 42 7.34 -23.78 4.48
C SER A 42 6.86 -22.35 4.69
N GLN A 43 7.09 -21.78 5.87
CA GLN A 43 6.76 -20.39 6.18
C GLN A 43 7.58 -19.41 5.32
N LEU A 44 8.87 -19.67 5.15
CA LEU A 44 9.74 -18.87 4.29
C LEU A 44 9.28 -18.94 2.83
N ASN A 45 8.97 -20.11 2.31
CA ASN A 45 8.45 -20.28 0.96
C ASN A 45 7.13 -19.52 0.76
N SER A 46 6.22 -19.58 1.73
CA SER A 46 4.96 -18.84 1.69
C SER A 46 5.19 -17.32 1.69
N ALA A 47 6.11 -16.83 2.52
CA ALA A 47 6.49 -15.41 2.53
C ALA A 47 7.13 -14.97 1.19
N ILE A 48 7.99 -15.81 0.62
CA ILE A 48 8.62 -15.57 -0.68
C ILE A 48 7.57 -15.57 -1.81
N ASP A 49 6.61 -16.48 -1.78
CA ASP A 49 5.53 -16.52 -2.77
C ASP A 49 4.65 -15.28 -2.69
N ILE A 50 4.34 -14.80 -1.48
CA ILE A 50 3.64 -13.52 -1.28
C ILE A 50 4.47 -12.36 -1.84
N LEU A 51 5.76 -12.27 -1.50
CA LEU A 51 6.64 -11.21 -1.99
C LEU A 51 6.84 -11.25 -3.52
N SER A 52 6.85 -12.44 -4.13
CA SER A 52 6.98 -12.59 -5.57
C SER A 52 5.78 -12.04 -6.36
N ASN A 53 4.64 -11.83 -5.70
CA ASN A 53 3.47 -11.22 -6.30
C ASN A 53 3.57 -9.69 -6.42
N PHE A 54 4.54 -9.06 -5.74
CA PHE A 54 4.88 -7.64 -5.92
C PHE A 54 5.81 -7.41 -7.13
N LYS A 55 5.58 -8.16 -8.23
CA LYS A 55 6.32 -8.00 -9.47
C LYS A 55 6.18 -6.58 -10.02
N GLY A 56 7.30 -6.01 -10.47
CA GLY A 56 7.34 -4.66 -11.02
C GLY A 56 7.59 -3.55 -9.99
N MET A 57 7.74 -3.89 -8.69
CA MET A 57 8.23 -2.95 -7.69
C MET A 57 9.74 -3.08 -7.57
N PRO A 58 10.54 -2.07 -7.96
CA PRO A 58 12.00 -2.16 -8.00
C PRO A 58 12.64 -2.57 -6.67
N GLN A 59 12.04 -2.17 -5.55
CA GLN A 59 12.50 -2.54 -4.20
C GLN A 59 12.36 -4.04 -3.90
N PHE A 60 11.61 -4.79 -4.71
CA PHE A 60 11.44 -6.25 -4.58
C PHE A 60 12.11 -7.03 -5.72
N GLU A 61 12.85 -6.39 -6.64
CA GLU A 61 13.59 -7.09 -7.72
C GLU A 61 14.58 -8.11 -7.15
N TRP A 62 15.22 -7.79 -6.03
CA TRP A 62 16.13 -8.70 -5.33
C TRP A 62 15.44 -10.02 -4.89
N VAL A 63 14.14 -10.02 -4.66
CA VAL A 63 13.37 -11.24 -4.35
C VAL A 63 13.44 -12.20 -5.54
N ASN A 64 13.31 -11.69 -6.76
CA ASN A 64 13.41 -12.50 -7.97
C ASN A 64 14.81 -13.11 -8.17
N GLU A 65 15.85 -12.41 -7.71
CA GLU A 65 17.23 -12.93 -7.73
C GLU A 65 17.51 -13.94 -6.61
N LEU A 66 16.89 -13.76 -5.44
CA LEU A 66 17.04 -14.68 -4.31
C LEU A 66 16.22 -15.96 -4.47
N LEU A 67 15.03 -15.88 -5.08
CA LEU A 67 14.15 -17.00 -5.31
C LEU A 67 14.85 -18.25 -5.89
N PRO A 68 15.65 -18.16 -6.98
CA PRO A 68 16.36 -19.29 -7.51
C PRO A 68 17.42 -19.85 -6.55
N LYS A 69 18.10 -18.95 -5.78
CA LYS A 69 19.15 -19.33 -4.82
C LYS A 69 18.56 -20.05 -3.61
N LEU A 70 17.44 -19.57 -3.09
CA LEU A 70 16.73 -20.22 -2.00
C LEU A 70 16.11 -21.53 -2.44
N LYS A 71 15.51 -21.60 -3.64
CA LYS A 71 14.95 -22.82 -4.20
C LYS A 71 16.00 -23.91 -4.49
N GLN A 72 17.24 -23.56 -4.80
CA GLN A 72 18.33 -24.52 -4.98
C GLN A 72 18.78 -25.21 -3.69
N GLY A 73 18.60 -24.56 -2.53
CA GLY A 73 19.01 -25.11 -1.22
C GLY A 73 17.88 -25.71 -0.38
N ILE A 74 16.62 -25.44 -0.68
CA ILE A 74 15.52 -25.61 0.28
C ILE A 74 14.27 -26.30 -0.33
N ALA A 75 14.19 -26.46 -1.65
CA ALA A 75 12.93 -26.85 -2.27
C ALA A 75 12.63 -28.35 -2.29
N PRO A 76 11.48 -28.79 -1.75
CA PRO A 76 10.73 -29.88 -2.35
C PRO A 76 10.10 -29.36 -3.65
N ALA A 77 10.21 -30.15 -4.70
CA ALA A 77 9.65 -29.86 -6.00
C ALA A 77 8.13 -29.67 -5.93
N GLY A 78 7.65 -28.54 -6.46
CA GLY A 78 6.33 -28.49 -7.07
C GLY A 78 5.18 -27.92 -6.30
N VAL A 79 4.97 -26.59 -6.39
CA VAL A 79 3.66 -26.09 -6.81
C VAL A 79 3.91 -25.17 -7.99
N ALA A 80 3.65 -25.65 -9.20
CA ALA A 80 3.68 -24.84 -10.41
C ALA A 80 2.34 -24.11 -10.51
N GLY A 81 2.32 -22.83 -10.19
CA GLY A 81 1.16 -21.97 -10.40
C GLY A 81 1.09 -20.82 -9.39
N THR A 82 0.63 -19.65 -9.83
CA THR A 82 0.30 -18.53 -8.96
C THR A 82 -0.96 -18.88 -8.19
N ILE A 83 -0.87 -19.04 -6.87
CA ILE A 83 -2.02 -19.35 -6.00
C ILE A 83 -2.71 -18.07 -5.54
N ILE A 84 -1.94 -16.96 -5.40
CA ILE A 84 -2.42 -15.65 -4.96
C ILE A 84 -2.00 -14.62 -6.02
N GLU A 85 -2.94 -13.80 -6.45
CA GLU A 85 -2.68 -12.68 -7.34
C GLU A 85 -3.20 -11.38 -6.68
N PHE A 86 -2.39 -10.35 -6.70
CA PHE A 86 -2.79 -9.01 -6.29
C PHE A 86 -3.13 -8.19 -7.55
N ASP A 87 -4.14 -7.33 -7.44
CA ASP A 87 -4.47 -6.39 -8.50
C ASP A 87 -3.32 -5.40 -8.69
N SER A 88 -2.34 -5.81 -9.50
CA SER A 88 -1.15 -5.03 -9.83
C SER A 88 -1.14 -4.73 -11.32
N ASN A 89 -0.99 -3.45 -11.66
CA ASN A 89 -0.84 -3.03 -13.04
C ASN A 89 0.64 -2.88 -13.40
N ILE A 90 1.18 -3.87 -14.10
CA ILE A 90 2.58 -3.87 -14.58
C ILE A 90 2.88 -2.74 -15.59
N TYR A 91 1.85 -2.13 -16.16
CA TYR A 91 1.98 -0.99 -17.09
C TYR A 91 1.88 0.35 -16.38
N LEU A 92 1.82 0.37 -15.05
CA LEU A 92 1.77 1.59 -14.26
C LEU A 92 3.09 2.37 -14.42
N LYS A 93 3.00 3.58 -14.97
CA LYS A 93 4.15 4.47 -15.10
C LYS A 93 4.57 5.01 -13.73
N GLY A 94 5.88 5.29 -13.58
CA GLY A 94 6.45 5.85 -12.37
C GLY A 94 6.85 4.81 -11.32
N ILE A 95 6.54 3.53 -11.52
CA ILE A 95 7.00 2.44 -10.65
C ILE A 95 8.52 2.38 -10.60
N GLU A 96 9.19 2.65 -11.71
CA GLU A 96 10.64 2.71 -11.84
C GLU A 96 11.31 3.68 -10.87
N HIS A 97 10.60 4.69 -10.39
CA HIS A 97 11.10 5.66 -9.42
C HIS A 97 11.00 5.19 -7.96
N LEU A 98 10.22 4.16 -7.66
CA LEU A 98 9.94 3.74 -6.27
C LEU A 98 11.20 3.43 -5.47
N GLY A 99 12.14 2.69 -6.06
CA GLY A 99 13.40 2.32 -5.40
C GLY A 99 14.25 3.53 -5.02
N VAL A 100 14.41 4.48 -5.95
CA VAL A 100 15.15 5.72 -5.71
C VAL A 100 14.46 6.57 -4.64
N LEU A 101 13.13 6.72 -4.72
CA LEU A 101 12.34 7.49 -3.78
C LEU A 101 12.34 6.88 -2.39
N TYR A 102 12.20 5.55 -2.28
CA TYR A 102 12.30 4.85 -1.01
C TYR A 102 13.67 5.11 -0.34
N ASN A 103 14.76 4.97 -1.10
CA ASN A 103 16.11 5.23 -0.59
C ASN A 103 16.28 6.70 -0.18
N ALA A 104 15.75 7.64 -0.95
CA ALA A 104 15.81 9.05 -0.64
C ALA A 104 15.08 9.38 0.68
N ILE A 105 13.93 8.77 0.95
CA ILE A 105 13.22 8.90 2.22
C ILE A 105 14.04 8.27 3.35
N TYR A 106 14.51 7.04 3.17
CA TYR A 106 15.23 6.29 4.20
C TYR A 106 16.54 6.96 4.61
N TYR A 107 17.32 7.43 3.61
CA TYR A 107 18.61 8.10 3.84
C TYR A 107 18.50 9.62 3.97
N LYS A 108 17.27 10.17 4.02
CA LYS A 108 17.02 11.61 4.19
C LYS A 108 17.75 12.46 3.14
N LYS A 109 17.53 12.14 1.86
CA LYS A 109 18.12 12.84 0.72
C LYS A 109 17.15 13.88 0.16
N VAL A 110 17.68 15.04 -0.21
CA VAL A 110 16.92 16.08 -0.92
C VAL A 110 16.95 15.80 -2.41
N LEU A 111 15.81 15.97 -3.07
CA LEU A 111 15.63 15.68 -4.47
C LEU A 111 15.32 16.95 -5.28
N ALA A 112 15.98 17.09 -6.41
CA ALA A 112 15.53 17.93 -7.51
C ALA A 112 14.73 17.02 -8.47
N ILE A 113 13.46 17.37 -8.68
CA ILE A 113 12.50 16.58 -9.46
C ILE A 113 12.02 17.42 -10.63
N SER A 114 12.13 16.88 -11.85
CA SER A 114 11.46 17.43 -13.02
C SER A 114 10.08 16.80 -13.13
N TYR A 115 9.03 17.61 -13.10
CA TYR A 115 7.65 17.15 -12.99
C TYR A 115 6.77 17.76 -14.07
N GLN A 116 5.93 16.96 -14.73
CA GLN A 116 5.05 17.41 -15.80
C GLN A 116 3.58 17.03 -15.51
N PRO A 117 2.78 17.92 -14.90
CA PRO A 117 1.31 17.76 -14.84
C PRO A 117 0.72 17.61 -16.24
N PHE A 118 -0.41 16.92 -16.35
CA PHE A 118 -1.04 16.66 -17.65
C PHE A 118 -1.52 17.94 -18.36
N GLU A 119 -1.79 19.00 -17.60
CA GLU A 119 -2.21 20.29 -18.14
C GLU A 119 -1.03 21.13 -18.69
N ASN A 120 0.19 20.79 -18.29
CA ASN A 120 1.37 21.54 -18.68
C ASN A 120 2.00 20.94 -19.95
N LYS A 121 2.36 21.82 -20.91
CA LYS A 121 3.08 21.41 -22.12
C LYS A 121 4.54 21.06 -21.84
N GLU A 122 5.15 21.73 -20.87
CA GLU A 122 6.56 21.59 -20.50
C GLU A 122 6.68 21.16 -19.03
N PRO A 123 7.67 20.34 -18.69
CA PRO A 123 7.98 20.03 -17.30
C PRO A 123 8.52 21.27 -16.57
N PHE A 124 8.39 21.28 -15.25
CA PHE A 124 9.05 22.23 -14.38
C PHE A 124 9.84 21.52 -13.30
N ASP A 125 10.91 22.16 -12.84
CA ASP A 125 11.75 21.61 -11.80
C ASP A 125 11.31 22.13 -10.42
N LEU A 126 11.39 21.26 -9.42
CA LEU A 126 11.11 21.60 -8.02
C LEU A 126 12.08 20.88 -7.09
N ILE A 127 12.30 21.44 -5.91
CA ILE A 127 13.03 20.81 -4.83
C ILE A 127 12.02 20.15 -3.89
N LEU A 128 12.29 18.90 -3.50
CA LEU A 128 11.45 18.16 -2.55
C LEU A 128 12.31 17.44 -1.52
N HIS A 129 11.92 17.54 -0.25
CA HIS A 129 12.40 16.71 0.84
C HIS A 129 11.38 15.57 1.02
N PRO A 130 11.62 14.38 0.48
CA PRO A 130 10.63 13.32 0.41
C PRO A 130 10.39 12.69 1.79
N TYR A 131 9.13 12.45 2.15
CA TYR A 131 8.75 11.92 3.46
C TYR A 131 8.00 10.61 3.42
N PHE A 132 7.10 10.45 2.43
CA PHE A 132 6.13 9.36 2.45
C PHE A 132 5.72 8.93 1.04
N LEU A 133 5.52 7.63 0.84
CA LEU A 133 4.98 7.05 -0.39
C LEU A 133 3.63 6.40 -0.10
N LYS A 134 2.61 6.75 -0.87
CA LYS A 134 1.26 6.19 -0.75
C LYS A 134 0.77 5.67 -2.09
N GLN A 135 0.23 4.45 -2.07
CA GLN A 135 -0.55 3.95 -3.20
C GLN A 135 -2.04 4.22 -2.97
N TYR A 136 -2.70 4.75 -3.99
CA TYR A 136 -4.14 4.88 -4.03
C TYR A 136 -4.65 4.64 -5.45
N ASN A 137 -5.68 3.80 -5.57
CA ASN A 137 -6.33 3.47 -6.84
C ASN A 137 -5.30 3.10 -7.94
N ASN A 138 -4.40 2.16 -7.62
CA ASN A 138 -3.31 1.67 -8.47
C ASN A 138 -2.34 2.75 -8.99
N ARG A 139 -2.23 3.91 -8.31
CA ARG A 139 -1.26 4.96 -8.60
C ARG A 139 -0.45 5.28 -7.35
N TRP A 140 0.85 5.53 -7.54
CA TRP A 140 1.74 5.92 -6.45
C TRP A 140 1.89 7.44 -6.37
N PHE A 141 2.00 7.92 -5.15
CA PHE A 141 2.18 9.32 -4.81
C PHE A 141 3.35 9.48 -3.84
N LEU A 142 4.16 10.49 -4.08
CA LEU A 142 5.23 10.93 -3.20
C LEU A 142 4.79 12.17 -2.45
N PHE A 143 4.91 12.15 -1.14
CA PHE A 143 4.66 13.30 -0.27
C PHE A 143 5.97 13.83 0.28
N GLY A 144 6.05 15.13 0.48
CA GLY A 144 7.25 15.75 1.02
C GLY A 144 7.12 17.24 1.24
N TYR A 145 8.17 17.83 1.81
CA TYR A 145 8.28 19.26 1.99
C TYR A 145 8.78 19.91 0.70
N ASN A 146 8.01 20.87 0.20
CA ASN A 146 8.42 21.76 -0.88
C ASN A 146 8.82 23.12 -0.28
N PRO A 147 10.12 23.46 -0.28
CA PRO A 147 10.61 24.71 0.32
C PRO A 147 10.11 25.97 -0.38
N GLU A 148 9.78 25.91 -1.68
CA GLU A 148 9.29 27.06 -2.43
C GLU A 148 7.89 27.48 -1.97
N ASN A 149 7.05 26.52 -1.59
CA ASN A 149 5.69 26.76 -1.15
C ASN A 149 5.53 26.68 0.37
N GLY A 150 6.57 26.26 1.10
CA GLY A 150 6.52 26.03 2.54
C GLY A 150 5.56 24.93 2.97
N LYS A 151 5.12 24.03 2.05
CA LYS A 151 4.15 22.97 2.32
C LYS A 151 4.85 21.65 2.63
N TYR A 152 4.47 21.04 3.75
CA TYR A 152 4.98 19.74 4.21
C TYR A 152 4.23 18.54 3.63
N ASP A 153 3.06 18.77 3.06
CA ASP A 153 2.17 17.78 2.45
C ASP A 153 2.11 17.88 0.92
N TRP A 154 3.14 18.47 0.30
CA TRP A 154 3.20 18.54 -1.15
C TRP A 154 3.23 17.15 -1.75
N ASN A 155 2.30 16.87 -2.68
CA ASN A 155 2.19 15.55 -3.27
C ASN A 155 2.46 15.57 -4.78
N LEU A 156 3.14 14.53 -5.26
CA LEU A 156 3.47 14.30 -6.66
C LEU A 156 3.04 12.89 -7.05
N ALA A 157 2.27 12.76 -8.14
CA ALA A 157 1.98 11.46 -8.72
C ALA A 157 3.21 10.96 -9.49
N LEU A 158 3.66 9.74 -9.22
CA LEU A 158 4.91 9.22 -9.77
C LEU A 158 4.90 9.11 -11.30
N ASP A 159 3.73 8.84 -11.89
CA ASP A 159 3.54 8.74 -13.34
C ASP A 159 3.75 10.05 -14.11
N ARG A 160 3.96 11.16 -13.40
CA ARG A 160 4.23 12.49 -13.96
C ARG A 160 5.65 12.98 -13.65
N ILE A 161 6.46 12.17 -12.98
CA ILE A 161 7.87 12.47 -12.75
C ILE A 161 8.64 12.15 -14.03
N VAL A 162 9.37 13.15 -14.54
CA VAL A 162 10.20 13.02 -15.74
C VAL A 162 11.61 12.58 -15.37
N SER A 163 12.18 13.17 -14.32
CA SER A 163 13.50 12.81 -13.81
C SER A 163 13.66 13.14 -12.33
N ILE A 164 14.56 12.43 -11.67
CA ILE A 164 14.92 12.62 -10.27
C ILE A 164 16.42 12.70 -10.16
N ARG A 165 16.91 13.66 -9.37
CA ARG A 165 18.32 13.83 -9.05
C ARG A 165 18.49 14.16 -7.57
N GLU A 166 19.37 13.46 -6.87
CA GLU A 166 19.78 13.83 -5.51
C GLU A 166 20.60 15.12 -5.55
N ILE A 167 20.39 15.98 -4.56
CA ILE A 167 21.16 17.20 -4.36
C ILE A 167 21.71 17.24 -2.93
N SER A 168 22.82 17.99 -2.74
CA SER A 168 23.53 18.05 -1.47
C SER A 168 22.99 19.10 -0.49
N ASP A 169 21.69 19.36 -0.54
CA ASP A 169 21.05 20.32 0.34
C ASP A 169 20.75 19.71 1.73
N LYS A 170 20.64 20.57 2.74
CA LYS A 170 20.28 20.14 4.09
C LYS A 170 18.83 19.66 4.12
N TYR A 171 18.64 18.40 4.50
CA TYR A 171 17.30 17.80 4.61
C TYR A 171 16.52 18.43 5.76
N THR A 172 15.28 18.83 5.49
CA THR A 172 14.32 19.29 6.51
C THR A 172 13.53 18.06 6.99
N LEU A 173 13.48 17.87 8.31
CA LEU A 173 12.70 16.78 8.90
C LEU A 173 11.20 17.10 8.88
N ASN A 174 10.38 16.07 8.86
CA ASN A 174 8.95 16.20 9.08
C ASN A 174 8.68 16.19 10.59
N ASP A 175 8.47 17.38 11.16
CA ASP A 175 8.17 17.56 12.59
C ASP A 175 6.70 17.98 12.80
N SER A 176 5.89 18.04 11.75
CA SER A 176 4.55 18.64 11.77
C SER A 176 3.41 17.74 11.34
N LEU A 177 3.68 16.63 10.63
CA LEU A 177 2.65 15.76 10.08
C LEU A 177 2.81 14.32 10.56
N GLU A 178 1.77 13.82 11.19
CA GLU A 178 1.58 12.39 11.41
C GLU A 178 0.74 11.82 10.25
N TRP A 179 1.34 10.94 9.45
CA TRP A 179 0.72 10.49 8.20
C TRP A 179 -0.56 9.68 8.43
N ASP A 180 -0.65 8.92 9.51
CA ASP A 180 -1.85 8.16 9.84
C ASP A 180 -3.02 9.11 10.11
N GLU A 181 -2.82 10.14 10.94
CA GLU A 181 -3.82 11.18 11.20
C GLU A 181 -4.14 12.01 9.95
N TYR A 182 -3.12 12.31 9.11
CA TYR A 182 -3.33 13.09 7.88
C TYR A 182 -4.33 12.40 6.95
N PHE A 183 -4.25 11.08 6.81
CA PHE A 183 -5.10 10.31 5.91
C PHE A 183 -6.41 9.83 6.55
N GLU A 184 -6.59 9.96 7.87
CA GLU A 184 -7.85 9.62 8.55
C GLU A 184 -9.02 10.50 8.13
N ASP A 185 -8.75 11.71 7.66
CA ASP A 185 -9.78 12.67 7.29
C ASP A 185 -10.19 12.61 5.81
N ILE A 186 -9.50 11.86 4.97
CA ILE A 186 -9.70 11.90 3.52
C ILE A 186 -9.85 10.52 2.89
N VAL A 187 -10.63 10.47 1.83
CA VAL A 187 -10.56 9.37 0.86
C VAL A 187 -9.47 9.71 -0.17
N GLY A 188 -8.48 8.85 -0.33
CA GLY A 188 -7.42 9.05 -1.33
C GLY A 188 -6.20 9.79 -0.83
N VAL A 189 -5.77 10.82 -1.56
CA VAL A 189 -4.45 11.45 -1.41
C VAL A 189 -4.47 12.98 -1.43
N THR A 190 -5.61 13.59 -1.75
CA THR A 190 -5.72 15.04 -1.87
C THR A 190 -6.45 15.63 -0.68
N LYS A 191 -5.78 16.53 0.04
CA LYS A 191 -6.38 17.32 1.13
C LYS A 191 -6.47 18.78 0.66
N PRO A 192 -7.68 19.29 0.30
CA PRO A 192 -7.84 20.66 -0.15
C PRO A 192 -7.51 21.63 0.98
N GLU A 193 -6.80 22.73 0.65
CA GLU A 193 -6.40 23.73 1.61
C GLU A 193 -7.59 24.41 2.26
N GLY A 194 -7.56 24.52 3.59
CA GLY A 194 -8.63 25.16 4.36
C GLY A 194 -9.93 24.36 4.47
N ALA A 195 -10.00 23.16 3.87
CA ALA A 195 -11.16 22.30 4.01
C ALA A 195 -11.17 21.59 5.38
N GLY A 196 -12.34 21.53 6.01
CA GLY A 196 -12.56 20.84 7.26
C GLY A 196 -13.33 19.52 7.09
N VAL A 197 -13.27 18.69 8.11
CA VAL A 197 -14.06 17.45 8.19
C VAL A 197 -15.54 17.78 8.29
N VAL A 198 -16.36 17.12 7.49
CA VAL A 198 -17.82 17.26 7.49
C VAL A 198 -18.49 15.89 7.56
N ASP A 199 -19.74 15.89 8.04
CA ASP A 199 -20.59 14.71 7.99
C ASP A 199 -21.12 14.52 6.57
N VAL A 200 -20.79 13.38 5.96
CA VAL A 200 -21.31 12.96 4.65
C VAL A 200 -22.28 11.81 4.88
N ILE A 201 -23.52 11.95 4.40
CA ILE A 201 -24.54 10.89 4.47
C ILE A 201 -24.86 10.42 3.06
N LEU A 202 -24.68 9.12 2.84
CA LEU A 202 -24.94 8.44 1.58
C LEU A 202 -26.00 7.34 1.79
N HIS A 203 -26.94 7.23 0.86
CA HIS A 203 -27.85 6.09 0.80
C HIS A 203 -27.45 5.18 -0.35
N PHE A 204 -27.17 3.92 -0.05
CA PHE A 204 -26.87 2.89 -1.02
C PHE A 204 -28.07 1.96 -1.18
N PHE A 205 -28.40 1.61 -2.44
CA PHE A 205 -29.58 0.84 -2.77
C PHE A 205 -29.28 -0.61 -3.15
N GLY A 206 -30.21 -1.50 -2.81
CA GLY A 206 -30.21 -2.89 -3.26
C GLY A 206 -28.97 -3.67 -2.86
N ARG A 207 -28.44 -4.41 -3.83
CA ARG A 207 -27.25 -5.26 -3.65
C ARG A 207 -26.02 -4.44 -3.25
N THR A 208 -25.90 -3.22 -3.76
CA THR A 208 -24.73 -2.36 -3.47
C THR A 208 -24.64 -2.02 -1.99
N GLY A 209 -25.78 -1.80 -1.30
CA GLY A 209 -25.80 -1.62 0.13
C GLY A 209 -25.17 -2.80 0.90
N LYS A 210 -25.41 -4.04 0.49
CA LYS A 210 -24.79 -5.23 1.11
C LYS A 210 -23.27 -5.27 0.93
N TYR A 211 -22.77 -4.88 -0.25
CA TYR A 211 -21.33 -4.77 -0.49
C TYR A 211 -20.69 -3.68 0.38
N MET A 212 -21.35 -2.53 0.54
CA MET A 212 -20.81 -1.42 1.32
C MET A 212 -20.72 -1.73 2.82
N GLN A 213 -21.51 -2.66 3.31
CA GLN A 213 -21.42 -3.14 4.67
C GLN A 213 -20.15 -3.96 4.92
N THR A 214 -19.70 -4.72 3.92
CA THR A 214 -18.52 -5.60 4.00
C THR A 214 -17.23 -4.97 3.49
N LYS A 215 -17.35 -3.90 2.67
CA LYS A 215 -16.22 -3.15 2.12
C LYS A 215 -16.41 -1.66 2.43
N PRO A 216 -16.01 -1.20 3.63
CA PRO A 216 -16.14 0.19 4.03
C PRO A 216 -15.42 1.13 3.06
N LEU A 217 -16.05 2.29 2.80
CA LEU A 217 -15.48 3.36 1.97
C LEU A 217 -14.36 4.10 2.68
N HIS A 218 -14.46 4.20 4.00
CA HIS A 218 -13.55 4.95 4.85
C HIS A 218 -13.56 4.42 6.28
N GLY A 219 -12.49 4.64 7.05
CA GLY A 219 -12.37 4.21 8.45
C GLY A 219 -13.45 4.77 9.39
N SER A 220 -13.93 5.99 9.12
CA SER A 220 -15.00 6.63 9.91
C SER A 220 -16.41 6.10 9.62
N GLN A 221 -16.56 5.13 8.69
CA GLN A 221 -17.87 4.68 8.24
C GLN A 221 -18.73 4.11 9.36
N LYS A 222 -19.96 4.65 9.49
CA LYS A 222 -21.06 4.06 10.27
C LYS A 222 -22.17 3.70 9.31
N ALA A 223 -22.66 2.47 9.37
CA ALA A 223 -23.68 1.95 8.47
C ALA A 223 -24.93 1.52 9.22
N LYS A 224 -26.12 1.85 8.71
CA LYS A 224 -27.42 1.49 9.28
C LYS A 224 -28.43 1.22 8.15
N TRP A 225 -29.09 0.07 8.19
CA TRP A 225 -30.22 -0.21 7.31
C TRP A 225 -31.43 0.63 7.72
N LEU A 226 -31.99 1.36 6.76
CA LEU A 226 -33.23 2.12 6.93
C LEU A 226 -34.45 1.25 6.62
N ASP A 227 -34.31 0.38 5.64
CA ASP A 227 -35.26 -0.64 5.21
C ASP A 227 -34.52 -1.80 4.54
N ASP A 228 -35.25 -2.79 3.95
CA ASP A 228 -34.65 -3.98 3.33
C ASP A 228 -33.82 -3.67 2.06
N ASN A 229 -33.93 -2.46 1.53
CA ASN A 229 -33.30 -2.06 0.28
C ASN A 229 -32.36 -0.87 0.38
N THR A 230 -32.37 -0.13 1.50
CA THR A 230 -31.64 1.14 1.67
C THR A 230 -30.71 1.08 2.85
N LEU A 231 -29.39 1.15 2.58
CA LEU A 231 -28.33 1.29 3.59
C LEU A 231 -27.91 2.76 3.68
N GLU A 232 -28.07 3.37 4.86
CA GLU A 232 -27.48 4.66 5.19
C GLU A 232 -26.03 4.45 5.64
N ILE A 233 -25.11 5.19 5.02
CA ILE A 233 -23.70 5.29 5.41
C ILE A 233 -23.42 6.73 5.81
N ARG A 234 -22.80 6.89 6.99
CA ARG A 234 -22.29 8.17 7.48
C ARG A 234 -20.79 8.12 7.53
N LEU A 235 -20.15 9.15 6.97
CA LEU A 235 -18.71 9.35 6.96
C LEU A 235 -18.39 10.69 7.61
N GLN A 236 -17.25 10.76 8.29
CA GLN A 236 -16.64 12.02 8.74
C GLN A 236 -15.38 12.22 7.93
N VAL A 237 -15.43 13.06 6.90
CA VAL A 237 -14.34 13.22 5.92
C VAL A 237 -14.30 14.64 5.36
N ILE A 238 -13.16 15.03 4.86
CA ILE A 238 -12.98 16.20 4.02
C ILE A 238 -13.47 15.85 2.61
N ILE A 239 -14.33 16.69 2.05
CA ILE A 239 -14.78 16.52 0.67
C ILE A 239 -13.64 16.86 -0.27
N ASN A 240 -13.27 15.91 -1.11
CA ASN A 240 -12.23 16.04 -2.11
C ASN A 240 -12.64 15.36 -3.43
N TYR A 241 -11.80 15.51 -4.44
CA TYR A 241 -12.05 14.97 -5.76
C TYR A 241 -12.13 13.43 -5.77
N GLU A 242 -11.34 12.76 -4.95
CA GLU A 242 -11.33 11.30 -4.84
C GLU A 242 -12.65 10.77 -4.25
N LEU A 243 -13.19 11.43 -3.22
CA LEU A 243 -14.50 11.10 -2.67
C LEU A 243 -15.61 11.28 -3.71
N GLU A 244 -15.60 12.40 -4.46
CA GLU A 244 -16.57 12.63 -5.54
C GLU A 244 -16.51 11.53 -6.60
N ARG A 245 -15.30 11.15 -7.03
CA ARG A 245 -15.12 10.07 -8.02
C ARG A 245 -15.55 8.71 -7.46
N LEU A 246 -15.25 8.45 -6.20
CA LEU A 246 -15.69 7.23 -5.54
C LEU A 246 -17.22 7.13 -5.51
N ILE A 247 -17.92 8.21 -5.15
CA ILE A 247 -19.39 8.27 -5.17
C ILE A 247 -19.90 8.04 -6.61
N LEU A 248 -19.33 8.72 -7.59
CA LEU A 248 -19.75 8.59 -9.00
C LEU A 248 -19.51 7.18 -9.56
N SER A 249 -18.55 6.42 -9.01
CA SER A 249 -18.32 5.04 -9.46
C SER A 249 -19.46 4.07 -9.13
N TYR A 250 -20.36 4.44 -8.22
CA TYR A 250 -21.56 3.68 -7.88
C TYR A 250 -22.81 4.10 -8.68
N ALA A 251 -22.69 5.16 -9.47
CA ALA A 251 -23.70 5.65 -10.40
C ALA A 251 -25.12 5.72 -9.80
N ASP A 252 -26.03 4.88 -10.28
CA ASP A 252 -27.44 4.81 -9.92
C ASP A 252 -27.71 4.10 -8.58
N SER A 253 -26.68 3.49 -7.99
CA SER A 253 -26.81 2.72 -6.76
C SER A 253 -26.55 3.52 -5.50
N VAL A 254 -26.28 4.84 -5.60
CA VAL A 254 -25.99 5.74 -4.49
C VAL A 254 -26.70 7.08 -4.62
N ALA A 255 -27.16 7.62 -3.49
CA ALA A 255 -27.61 9.00 -3.38
C ALA A 255 -26.84 9.72 -2.27
N VAL A 256 -26.42 10.96 -2.54
CA VAL A 256 -25.85 11.86 -1.53
C VAL A 256 -27.00 12.58 -0.84
N ILE A 257 -27.13 12.38 0.48
CA ILE A 257 -28.15 12.99 1.31
C ILE A 257 -27.62 14.25 1.98
N GLN A 258 -26.37 14.20 2.46
CA GLN A 258 -25.68 15.34 3.05
C GLN A 258 -24.18 15.33 2.67
N PRO A 259 -23.54 16.50 2.55
CA PRO A 259 -24.18 17.82 2.55
C PRO A 259 -24.83 18.16 1.18
N PRO A 260 -25.77 19.12 1.12
CA PRO A 260 -26.45 19.49 -0.14
C PRO A 260 -25.51 19.97 -1.24
N GLU A 261 -24.40 20.60 -0.87
CA GLU A 261 -23.38 21.08 -1.81
C GLU A 261 -22.75 19.89 -2.57
N LEU A 262 -22.38 18.83 -1.85
CA LEU A 262 -21.84 17.61 -2.47
C LEU A 262 -22.88 16.95 -3.36
N ALA A 263 -24.13 16.84 -2.91
CA ALA A 263 -25.25 16.29 -3.71
C ALA A 263 -25.40 17.06 -5.03
N LYS A 264 -25.31 18.39 -5.00
CA LYS A 264 -25.37 19.24 -6.18
C LYS A 264 -24.19 19.04 -7.14
N VAL A 265 -22.98 18.90 -6.59
CA VAL A 265 -21.77 18.60 -7.39
C VAL A 265 -21.94 17.26 -8.12
N ILE A 266 -22.31 16.21 -7.41
CA ILE A 266 -22.51 14.88 -7.99
C ILE A 266 -23.60 14.91 -9.06
N GLN A 267 -24.76 15.55 -8.78
CA GLN A 267 -25.83 15.71 -9.74
C GLN A 267 -25.39 16.43 -11.03
N ASN A 268 -24.63 17.51 -10.89
CA ASN A 268 -24.14 18.26 -12.05
C ASN A 268 -23.17 17.44 -12.89
N ARG A 269 -22.29 16.66 -12.26
CA ARG A 269 -21.35 15.77 -12.96
C ARG A 269 -22.08 14.64 -13.69
N MET A 270 -23.14 14.08 -13.09
CA MET A 270 -24.00 13.07 -13.76
C MET A 270 -24.72 13.67 -14.96
N LYS A 271 -25.28 14.89 -14.82
CA LYS A 271 -25.93 15.58 -15.96
C LYS A 271 -24.94 15.88 -17.09
N ALA A 272 -23.73 16.31 -16.77
CA ALA A 272 -22.69 16.51 -17.75
C ALA A 272 -22.27 15.21 -18.46
N ALA A 273 -22.20 14.11 -17.73
CA ALA A 273 -21.91 12.80 -18.33
C ALA A 273 -22.96 12.36 -19.34
N LEU A 274 -24.25 12.61 -19.08
CA LEU A 274 -25.34 12.28 -20.00
C LEU A 274 -25.25 12.97 -21.38
N GLN A 275 -24.47 14.05 -21.49
CA GLN A 275 -24.26 14.75 -22.78
C GLN A 275 -23.36 13.95 -23.73
N TRP A 276 -22.68 12.92 -23.26
CA TRP A 276 -21.79 12.09 -24.06
C TRP A 276 -22.51 10.85 -24.64
N TYR A 277 -23.75 10.61 -24.22
CA TYR A 277 -24.62 9.50 -24.65
C TYR A 277 -25.84 9.99 -25.40
#